data_02927d08254a2f12ff763cb265ebda54
#
_entry.id   02927d08254a2f12ff763cb265ebda54
#
_cell.length_a   1.000
_cell.length_b   1.000
_cell.length_c   1.000
_cell.angle_alpha   90.00
_cell.angle_beta   90.00
_cell.angle_gamma   90.00
#
_symmetry.space_group_name_H-M   'P 1'
#
loop_
_entity.id
_entity.type
_entity.pdbx_description
1 polymer ?
#
loop_
_entity_poly.entity_id
_entity_poly.type
_entity_poly.pdbx_seq_one_letter_code
_entity_poly.pdbx_strand_id
1 'polypeptide(L)'
;LGALEPVVLIELGQQGTGVVVEATALVLAFGVHVLPDAREALVESEAKLFEADVVYQLVEEYGEWLVELKREQARALREEFPHPGKIEFLEGHTFRTRDPAVFGVRVLAGRIMVGQKVLRADNRVIGRIRSMRSGEQGLKEATQGDEVAIAVTEATVGRQVNEGDILYIEMDE
;
A
#
# COMPACT_ATOMS: atom_id res chain seq x y z
N LEU A 1 -12.92 -3.41 -8.93
CA LEU A 1 -13.06 -3.92 -10.31
C LEU A 1 -13.39 -2.73 -11.22
N GLY A 2 -12.39 -1.87 -11.48
CA GLY A 2 -12.47 -0.81 -12.47
C GLY A 2 -12.25 -1.45 -13.84
N ALA A 3 -13.25 -1.34 -14.70
CA ALA A 3 -13.15 -1.73 -16.09
C ALA A 3 -12.03 -0.92 -16.75
N LEU A 4 -11.18 -1.59 -17.49
CA LEU A 4 -10.28 -0.96 -18.45
C LEU A 4 -11.17 -0.42 -19.57
N GLU A 5 -11.44 0.88 -19.56
CA GLU A 5 -12.18 1.57 -20.60
C GLU A 5 -11.33 1.82 -21.85
N PRO A 6 -11.94 2.12 -22.99
CA PRO A 6 -11.46 1.69 -24.28
C PRO A 6 -10.21 2.42 -24.76
N VAL A 7 -9.40 1.64 -25.45
CA VAL A 7 -8.27 2.10 -26.27
C VAL A 7 -8.81 2.97 -27.39
N VAL A 8 -8.49 4.26 -27.39
CA VAL A 8 -8.82 5.15 -28.49
C VAL A 8 -7.67 5.11 -29.51
N LEU A 9 -7.95 4.60 -30.70
CA LEU A 9 -7.02 4.59 -31.81
C LEU A 9 -7.03 5.99 -32.44
N ILE A 10 -5.92 6.73 -32.34
CA ILE A 10 -5.75 7.97 -33.04
C ILE A 10 -4.88 7.70 -34.28
N GLU A 11 -5.45 7.82 -35.44
CA GLU A 11 -4.66 7.89 -36.70
C GLU A 11 -3.97 9.26 -36.78
N LEU A 12 -2.68 9.27 -36.56
CA LEU A 12 -1.83 10.45 -36.72
C LEU A 12 -1.26 10.48 -38.13
N GLY A 13 -2.03 11.04 -39.07
CA GLY A 13 -1.57 11.25 -40.46
C GLY A 13 -1.52 9.99 -41.30
N GLN A 14 -1.17 10.14 -42.58
CA GLN A 14 -1.30 9.11 -43.62
C GLN A 14 -0.45 7.84 -43.44
N GLN A 15 0.35 7.69 -42.36
CA GLN A 15 1.23 6.52 -42.14
C GLN A 15 1.48 6.16 -40.67
N GLY A 16 0.60 6.47 -39.72
CA GLY A 16 0.82 6.08 -38.32
C GLY A 16 -0.46 5.78 -37.57
N THR A 17 -0.42 4.73 -36.72
CA THR A 17 -1.53 4.35 -35.84
C THR A 17 -1.14 4.64 -34.41
N GLY A 18 -1.90 5.48 -33.71
CA GLY A 18 -1.71 5.77 -32.29
C GLY A 18 -2.88 5.25 -31.46
N VAL A 19 -2.59 4.79 -30.25
CA VAL A 19 -3.58 4.28 -29.29
C VAL A 19 -3.49 5.09 -28.02
N VAL A 20 -4.60 5.67 -27.57
CA VAL A 20 -4.70 6.42 -26.30
C VAL A 20 -5.49 5.60 -25.28
N VAL A 21 -4.93 5.42 -24.09
CA VAL A 21 -5.58 4.76 -22.96
C VAL A 21 -5.86 5.79 -21.88
N GLU A 22 -7.12 5.91 -21.46
CA GLU A 22 -7.53 6.84 -20.40
C GLU A 22 -6.83 6.54 -19.07
N ALA A 23 -6.12 7.50 -18.57
CA ALA A 23 -5.46 7.79 -17.31
C ALA A 23 -3.97 8.15 -17.48
N THR A 24 -3.33 7.70 -18.53
CA THR A 24 -2.03 8.17 -19.01
C THR A 24 -2.09 8.06 -20.51
N ALA A 25 -2.07 9.18 -21.21
CA ALA A 25 -2.08 9.16 -22.67
C ALA A 25 -0.87 8.35 -23.16
N LEU A 26 -1.14 7.37 -24.00
CA LEU A 26 -0.14 6.45 -24.52
C LEU A 26 -0.11 6.56 -26.04
N VAL A 27 1.06 6.74 -26.62
CA VAL A 27 1.27 6.75 -28.08
C VAL A 27 2.23 5.63 -28.45
N LEU A 28 1.79 4.76 -29.35
CA LEU A 28 2.61 3.71 -29.95
C LEU A 28 2.93 4.10 -31.41
N ALA A 29 4.19 4.37 -31.68
CA ALA A 29 4.69 4.72 -33.03
C ALA A 29 5.44 3.51 -33.62
N PHE A 30 4.84 2.88 -34.61
CA PHE A 30 5.42 1.72 -35.29
C PHE A 30 5.84 2.06 -36.71
N GLY A 31 7.14 1.90 -37.03
CA GLY A 31 7.68 2.15 -38.38
C GLY A 31 7.55 3.59 -38.83
N VAL A 32 7.41 4.54 -37.90
CA VAL A 32 7.29 5.97 -38.15
C VAL A 32 8.20 6.75 -37.23
N HIS A 33 8.78 7.84 -37.70
CA HIS A 33 9.55 8.77 -36.87
C HIS A 33 8.64 9.86 -36.33
N VAL A 34 8.66 10.00 -34.99
CA VAL A 34 7.92 11.06 -34.31
C VAL A 34 8.69 12.38 -34.48
N LEU A 35 8.02 13.39 -35.06
CA LEU A 35 8.60 14.71 -35.30
C LEU A 35 8.93 15.42 -33.96
N PRO A 36 9.95 16.31 -33.92
CA PRO A 36 10.32 17.04 -32.70
C PRO A 36 9.17 17.78 -32.05
N ASP A 37 8.35 18.49 -32.81
CA ASP A 37 7.20 19.25 -32.35
C ASP A 37 6.15 18.34 -31.68
N ALA A 38 5.96 17.12 -32.23
CA ALA A 38 5.05 16.13 -31.64
C ALA A 38 5.62 15.54 -30.32
N ARG A 39 6.95 15.38 -30.21
CA ARG A 39 7.61 14.96 -28.97
C ARG A 39 7.43 16.00 -27.88
N GLU A 40 7.56 17.28 -28.18
CA GLU A 40 7.35 18.38 -27.23
C GLU A 40 5.89 18.36 -26.71
N ALA A 41 4.91 18.24 -27.62
CA ALA A 41 3.51 18.15 -27.27
C ALA A 41 3.18 16.92 -26.38
N LEU A 42 3.84 15.78 -26.62
CA LEU A 42 3.69 14.58 -25.79
C LEU A 42 4.26 14.76 -24.39
N VAL A 43 5.38 15.46 -24.25
CA VAL A 43 5.96 15.81 -22.95
C VAL A 43 5.04 16.77 -22.18
N GLU A 44 4.48 17.78 -22.82
CA GLU A 44 3.52 18.71 -22.20
C GLU A 44 2.23 18.03 -21.75
N SER A 45 1.79 17.00 -22.49
CA SER A 45 0.59 16.22 -22.14
C SER A 45 0.85 15.05 -21.18
N GLU A 46 2.10 14.89 -20.68
CA GLU A 46 2.53 13.75 -19.84
C GLU A 46 2.27 12.38 -20.53
N ALA A 47 2.16 12.35 -21.84
CA ALA A 47 1.89 11.15 -22.60
C ALA A 47 3.14 10.27 -22.73
N LYS A 48 2.97 8.96 -22.53
CA LYS A 48 4.05 7.99 -22.73
C LYS A 48 4.16 7.64 -24.21
N LEU A 49 5.36 7.80 -24.78
CA LEU A 49 5.66 7.42 -26.16
C LEU A 49 6.49 6.15 -26.18
N PHE A 50 6.06 5.19 -27.01
CA PHE A 50 6.85 4.04 -27.44
C PHE A 50 7.04 4.12 -28.95
N GLU A 51 8.27 4.08 -29.41
CA GLU A 51 8.64 4.16 -30.82
C GLU A 51 9.56 2.99 -31.16
N ALA A 52 9.15 2.15 -32.11
CA ALA A 52 9.96 1.03 -32.55
C ALA A 52 9.71 0.70 -34.04
N ASP A 53 10.76 0.23 -34.71
CA ASP A 53 10.70 -0.26 -36.09
C ASP A 53 10.30 -1.74 -36.17
N VAL A 54 10.39 -2.44 -35.04
CA VAL A 54 10.03 -3.85 -34.92
C VAL A 54 8.87 -4.02 -33.91
N VAL A 55 7.78 -4.61 -34.36
CA VAL A 55 6.55 -4.75 -33.59
C VAL A 55 6.76 -5.50 -32.27
N TYR A 56 7.65 -6.49 -32.23
CA TYR A 56 7.93 -7.25 -31.01
C TYR A 56 8.59 -6.39 -29.93
N GLN A 57 9.48 -5.48 -30.29
CA GLN A 57 10.10 -4.54 -29.34
C GLN A 57 9.05 -3.63 -28.73
N LEU A 58 8.13 -3.12 -29.55
CA LEU A 58 7.03 -2.28 -29.06
C LEU A 58 6.14 -3.01 -28.03
N VAL A 59 5.85 -4.28 -28.29
CA VAL A 59 5.03 -5.12 -27.40
C VAL A 59 5.78 -5.42 -26.09
N GLU A 60 7.08 -5.71 -26.16
CA GLU A 60 7.91 -5.97 -24.99
C GLU A 60 8.03 -4.72 -24.09
N GLU A 61 8.41 -3.58 -24.66
CA GLU A 61 8.53 -2.31 -23.92
C GLU A 61 7.21 -1.88 -23.29
N TYR A 62 6.11 -2.02 -24.02
CA TYR A 62 4.78 -1.75 -23.49
C TYR A 62 4.40 -2.72 -22.37
N GLY A 63 4.72 -4.00 -22.51
CA GLY A 63 4.48 -5.01 -21.50
C GLY A 63 5.24 -4.75 -20.19
N GLU A 64 6.50 -4.40 -20.30
CA GLU A 64 7.33 -4.03 -19.13
C GLU A 64 6.80 -2.79 -18.42
N TRP A 65 6.45 -1.75 -19.18
CA TRP A 65 5.85 -0.54 -18.65
C TRP A 65 4.52 -0.80 -17.94
N LEU A 66 3.65 -1.66 -18.48
CA LEU A 66 2.38 -2.03 -17.83
C LEU A 66 2.61 -2.75 -16.48
N VAL A 67 3.61 -3.60 -16.41
CA VAL A 67 3.97 -4.30 -15.16
C VAL A 67 4.42 -3.29 -14.12
N GLU A 68 5.27 -2.32 -14.50
CA GLU A 68 5.75 -1.29 -13.60
C GLU A 68 4.63 -0.35 -13.14
N LEU A 69 3.78 0.10 -14.06
CA LEU A 69 2.61 0.92 -13.73
C LEU A 69 1.69 0.23 -12.73
N LYS A 70 1.42 -1.07 -12.90
CA LYS A 70 0.63 -1.85 -11.95
C LYS A 70 1.31 -1.97 -10.59
N ARG A 71 2.64 -2.09 -10.55
CA ARG A 71 3.41 -2.12 -9.31
C ARG A 71 3.33 -0.77 -8.58
N GLU A 72 3.48 0.33 -9.29
CA GLU A 72 3.37 1.68 -8.74
C GLU A 72 1.96 1.94 -8.20
N GLN A 73 0.92 1.60 -8.97
CA GLN A 73 -0.47 1.70 -8.50
C GLN A 73 -0.74 0.85 -7.27
N ALA A 74 -0.26 -0.40 -7.25
CA ALA A 74 -0.40 -1.27 -6.09
C ALA A 74 0.37 -0.74 -4.87
N ARG A 75 1.51 -0.08 -5.09
CA ARG A 75 2.28 0.58 -4.03
C ARG A 75 1.56 1.81 -3.50
N ALA A 76 1.06 2.67 -4.38
CA ALA A 76 0.28 3.85 -4.01
C ALA A 76 -0.96 3.48 -3.20
N LEU A 77 -1.71 2.46 -3.64
CA LEU A 77 -2.85 1.93 -2.89
C LEU A 77 -2.46 1.38 -1.51
N ARG A 78 -1.27 0.77 -1.38
CA ARG A 78 -0.77 0.31 -0.08
C ARG A 78 -0.37 1.44 0.85
N GLU A 79 0.10 2.54 0.30
CA GLU A 79 0.45 3.75 1.07
C GLU A 79 -0.81 4.54 1.46
N GLU A 80 -1.83 4.59 0.60
CA GLU A 80 -3.08 5.32 0.81
C GLU A 80 -4.05 4.57 1.74
N PHE A 81 -4.12 3.24 1.65
CA PHE A 81 -4.93 2.43 2.56
C PHE A 81 -4.04 1.79 3.62
N PRO A 82 -4.05 2.30 4.85
CA PRO A 82 -3.34 1.66 5.94
C PRO A 82 -3.89 0.24 6.11
N HIS A 83 -3.02 -0.75 5.93
CA HIS A 83 -3.38 -2.14 6.21
C HIS A 83 -3.77 -2.25 7.67
N PRO A 84 -4.80 -3.04 8.01
CA PRO A 84 -5.11 -3.31 9.40
C PRO A 84 -3.84 -3.78 10.09
N GLY A 85 -3.49 -3.13 11.18
CA GLY A 85 -2.31 -3.50 11.94
C GLY A 85 -2.47 -4.93 12.45
N LYS A 86 -1.46 -5.76 12.26
CA LYS A 86 -1.36 -7.10 12.81
C LYS A 86 -0.19 -7.15 13.77
N ILE A 87 -0.44 -7.54 15.00
CA ILE A 87 0.57 -7.58 16.06
C ILE A 87 0.61 -8.96 16.72
N GLU A 88 1.76 -9.34 17.18
CA GLU A 88 2.00 -10.54 17.97
C GLU A 88 2.34 -10.14 19.40
N PHE A 89 1.69 -10.73 20.37
CA PHE A 89 2.03 -10.55 21.77
C PHE A 89 3.27 -11.38 22.12
N LEU A 90 4.36 -10.71 22.45
CA LEU A 90 5.64 -11.35 22.73
C LEU A 90 5.62 -12.10 24.06
N GLU A 91 6.10 -13.35 24.06
CA GLU A 91 6.22 -14.17 25.26
C GLU A 91 7.21 -13.55 26.27
N GLY A 92 6.88 -13.60 27.55
CA GLY A 92 7.71 -13.05 28.62
C GLY A 92 7.74 -11.52 28.71
N HIS A 93 6.91 -10.84 27.90
CA HIS A 93 6.85 -9.37 27.85
C HIS A 93 5.54 -8.82 28.44
N THR A 94 5.04 -9.42 29.49
CA THR A 94 3.88 -8.93 30.26
C THR A 94 4.36 -8.05 31.41
N PHE A 95 4.16 -6.75 31.30
CA PHE A 95 4.56 -5.78 32.33
C PHE A 95 3.45 -5.51 33.35
N ARG A 96 2.18 -5.55 32.88
CA ARG A 96 1.01 -5.32 33.73
C ARG A 96 -0.20 -6.04 33.13
N THR A 97 -0.92 -6.78 33.98
CA THR A 97 -2.00 -7.67 33.50
C THR A 97 -3.33 -6.99 33.28
N ARG A 98 -3.60 -5.82 33.88
CA ARG A 98 -4.88 -5.07 33.76
C ARG A 98 -4.75 -3.61 34.18
N ASP A 99 -5.73 -2.79 33.81
CA ASP A 99 -6.01 -1.42 34.25
C ASP A 99 -4.88 -0.36 34.07
N PRO A 100 -4.37 -0.06 32.91
CA PRO A 100 -4.44 -0.76 31.64
C PRO A 100 -3.50 -1.98 31.63
N ALA A 101 -3.79 -2.99 30.83
CA ALA A 101 -2.82 -4.05 30.56
C ALA A 101 -1.64 -3.48 29.76
N VAL A 102 -0.41 -3.84 30.15
CA VAL A 102 0.81 -3.38 29.45
C VAL A 102 1.62 -4.59 29.07
N PHE A 103 1.87 -4.75 27.79
CA PHE A 103 2.61 -5.88 27.25
C PHE A 103 3.37 -5.53 25.97
N GLY A 104 4.43 -6.29 25.70
CA GLY A 104 5.25 -6.14 24.52
C GLY A 104 4.62 -6.80 23.30
N VAL A 105 4.65 -6.12 22.18
CA VAL A 105 4.17 -6.64 20.90
C VAL A 105 5.18 -6.38 19.81
N ARG A 106 5.18 -7.27 18.80
CA ARG A 106 5.85 -7.09 17.53
C ARG A 106 4.82 -6.78 16.46
N VAL A 107 5.04 -5.73 15.68
CA VAL A 107 4.18 -5.40 14.53
C VAL A 107 4.53 -6.32 13.36
N LEU A 108 3.63 -7.24 13.03
CA LEU A 108 3.82 -8.21 11.94
C LEU A 108 3.47 -7.62 10.58
N ALA A 109 2.48 -6.74 10.53
CA ALA A 109 2.04 -6.09 9.30
C ALA A 109 1.31 -4.78 9.61
N GLY A 110 1.33 -3.87 8.65
CA GLY A 110 0.64 -2.59 8.73
C GLY A 110 1.29 -1.61 9.71
N ARG A 111 0.46 -0.74 10.26
CA ARG A 111 0.84 0.33 11.19
C ARG A 111 -0.15 0.35 12.35
N ILE A 112 0.33 0.62 13.54
CA ILE A 112 -0.50 0.76 14.74
C ILE A 112 -0.32 2.16 15.33
N MET A 113 -1.40 2.73 15.85
CA MET A 113 -1.41 4.07 16.45
C MET A 113 -2.12 4.09 17.80
N VAL A 114 -1.75 5.06 18.61
CA VAL A 114 -2.45 5.35 19.87
C VAL A 114 -3.90 5.75 19.56
N GLY A 115 -4.84 5.21 20.32
CA GLY A 115 -6.28 5.45 20.14
C GLY A 115 -7.02 4.33 19.41
N GLN A 116 -6.34 3.52 18.62
CA GLN A 116 -6.96 2.42 17.87
C GLN A 116 -7.44 1.28 18.77
N LYS A 117 -8.49 0.60 18.34
CA LYS A 117 -9.02 -0.58 19.01
C LYS A 117 -8.20 -1.82 18.65
N VAL A 118 -7.99 -2.66 19.65
CA VAL A 118 -7.33 -3.95 19.51
C VAL A 118 -8.38 -5.05 19.46
N LEU A 119 -8.30 -5.89 18.45
CA LEU A 119 -9.20 -6.99 18.18
C LEU A 119 -8.46 -8.32 18.32
N ARG A 120 -9.17 -9.31 18.79
CA ARG A 120 -8.74 -10.70 18.75
C ARG A 120 -9.10 -11.34 17.40
N ALA A 121 -8.55 -12.51 17.09
CA ALA A 121 -8.82 -13.25 15.85
C ALA A 121 -10.32 -13.60 15.63
N ASP A 122 -11.12 -13.61 16.67
CA ASP A 122 -12.57 -13.81 16.64
C ASP A 122 -13.37 -12.50 16.49
N ASN A 123 -12.72 -11.40 16.09
CA ASN A 123 -13.27 -10.04 15.93
C ASN A 123 -13.80 -9.40 17.24
N ARG A 124 -13.46 -9.95 18.40
CA ARG A 124 -13.83 -9.32 19.67
C ARG A 124 -12.87 -8.19 20.00
N VAL A 125 -13.43 -7.04 20.34
CA VAL A 125 -12.67 -5.90 20.86
C VAL A 125 -12.12 -6.28 22.25
N ILE A 126 -10.80 -6.18 22.40
CA ILE A 126 -10.10 -6.41 23.68
C ILE A 126 -10.02 -5.11 24.47
N GLY A 127 -9.82 -4.00 23.76
CA GLY A 127 -9.68 -2.68 24.33
C GLY A 127 -9.10 -1.68 23.34
N ARG A 128 -8.58 -0.58 23.85
CA ARG A 128 -8.01 0.50 23.03
C ARG A 128 -6.58 0.79 23.45
N ILE A 129 -5.69 1.03 22.48
CA ILE A 129 -4.30 1.44 22.72
C ILE A 129 -4.30 2.82 23.36
N ARG A 130 -3.90 2.91 24.61
CA ARG A 130 -3.80 4.17 25.37
C ARG A 130 -2.45 4.86 25.13
N SER A 131 -1.38 4.08 25.08
CA SER A 131 -0.02 4.59 24.86
C SER A 131 0.87 3.47 24.33
N MET A 132 1.94 3.88 23.66
CA MET A 132 2.98 2.99 23.15
C MET A 132 4.36 3.51 23.54
N ARG A 133 5.31 2.60 23.78
CA ARG A 133 6.68 2.92 24.12
C ARG A 133 7.65 1.94 23.47
N SER A 134 8.81 2.46 23.02
CA SER A 134 9.99 1.67 22.70
C SER A 134 11.09 2.03 23.71
N GLY A 135 11.38 1.12 24.63
CA GLY A 135 12.20 1.43 25.79
C GLY A 135 11.57 2.54 26.66
N GLU A 136 12.30 3.64 26.86
CA GLU A 136 11.83 4.80 27.65
C GLU A 136 11.08 5.83 26.78
N GLN A 137 11.16 5.72 25.45
CA GLN A 137 10.59 6.70 24.52
C GLN A 137 9.11 6.40 24.24
N GLY A 138 8.25 7.40 24.45
CA GLY A 138 6.85 7.37 24.04
C GLY A 138 6.69 7.51 22.53
N LEU A 139 5.91 6.61 21.93
CA LEU A 139 5.61 6.63 20.50
C LEU A 139 4.13 6.90 20.27
N LYS A 140 3.81 7.58 19.18
CA LYS A 140 2.43 7.77 18.71
C LYS A 140 2.00 6.68 17.73
N GLU A 141 2.96 6.14 16.99
CA GLU A 141 2.78 5.08 16.00
C GLU A 141 3.95 4.10 16.01
N ALA A 142 3.71 2.89 15.51
CA ALA A 142 4.72 1.89 15.23
C ALA A 142 4.37 1.15 13.93
N THR A 143 5.40 0.72 13.20
CA THR A 143 5.30 0.13 11.86
C THR A 143 5.78 -1.31 11.84
N GLN A 144 5.55 -1.99 10.74
CA GLN A 144 5.98 -3.37 10.57
C GLN A 144 7.46 -3.58 10.91
N GLY A 145 7.73 -4.55 11.77
CA GLY A 145 9.05 -4.91 12.27
C GLY A 145 9.40 -4.31 13.63
N ASP A 146 8.66 -3.28 14.07
CA ASP A 146 8.91 -2.66 15.37
C ASP A 146 8.45 -3.56 16.53
N GLU A 147 9.24 -3.55 17.61
CA GLU A 147 8.88 -4.14 18.90
C GLU A 147 8.63 -3.01 19.90
N VAL A 148 7.40 -2.96 20.42
CA VAL A 148 6.95 -1.89 21.30
C VAL A 148 6.11 -2.42 22.44
N ALA A 149 6.17 -1.75 23.59
CA ALA A 149 5.24 -1.99 24.68
C ALA A 149 3.98 -1.14 24.46
N ILE A 150 2.82 -1.79 24.47
CA ILE A 150 1.52 -1.12 24.37
C ILE A 150 0.76 -1.21 25.68
N ALA A 151 0.07 -0.13 26.03
CA ALA A 151 -0.88 -0.09 27.12
C ALA A 151 -2.30 -0.14 26.53
N VAL A 152 -3.06 -1.18 26.86
CA VAL A 152 -4.42 -1.39 26.34
C VAL A 152 -5.42 -1.26 27.48
N THR A 153 -6.38 -0.34 27.33
CA THR A 153 -7.49 -0.18 28.29
C THR A 153 -8.46 -1.36 28.16
N GLU A 154 -9.10 -1.70 29.27
CA GLU A 154 -10.14 -2.75 29.34
C GLU A 154 -9.61 -4.18 29.06
N ALA A 155 -8.34 -4.31 28.66
CA ALA A 155 -7.71 -5.60 28.44
C ALA A 155 -7.32 -6.28 29.78
N THR A 156 -7.39 -7.61 29.76
CA THR A 156 -6.88 -8.45 30.87
C THR A 156 -6.04 -9.57 30.28
N VAL A 157 -4.74 -9.56 30.58
CA VAL A 157 -3.81 -10.63 30.19
C VAL A 157 -4.15 -11.90 30.99
N GLY A 158 -4.12 -13.04 30.33
CA GLY A 158 -4.48 -14.34 30.90
C GLY A 158 -5.98 -14.68 30.83
N ARG A 159 -6.84 -13.70 30.41
CA ARG A 159 -8.28 -13.92 30.24
C ARG A 159 -8.77 -13.58 28.84
N GLN A 160 -8.42 -12.40 28.33
CA GLN A 160 -8.85 -11.91 27.01
C GLN A 160 -7.74 -12.04 25.98
N VAL A 161 -6.49 -11.92 26.40
CA VAL A 161 -5.30 -12.00 25.57
C VAL A 161 -4.20 -12.75 26.31
N ASN A 162 -3.46 -13.59 25.57
CA ASN A 162 -2.36 -14.39 26.10
C ASN A 162 -1.09 -14.13 25.31
N GLU A 163 0.04 -14.47 25.91
CA GLU A 163 1.34 -14.45 25.22
C GLU A 163 1.29 -15.38 24.01
N GLY A 164 1.85 -14.94 22.87
CA GLY A 164 1.81 -15.62 21.59
C GLY A 164 0.54 -15.36 20.77
N ASP A 165 -0.47 -14.68 21.32
CA ASP A 165 -1.68 -14.36 20.56
C ASP A 165 -1.40 -13.36 19.42
N ILE A 166 -2.04 -13.60 18.29
CA ILE A 166 -2.09 -12.67 17.18
C ILE A 166 -3.30 -11.76 17.35
N LEU A 167 -3.05 -10.46 17.37
CA LEU A 167 -4.06 -9.42 17.53
C LEU A 167 -4.13 -8.56 16.28
N TYR A 168 -5.28 -7.97 16.05
CA TYR A 168 -5.57 -7.11 14.92
C TYR A 168 -5.95 -5.71 15.41
N ILE A 169 -5.67 -4.72 14.61
CA ILE A 169 -6.01 -3.33 14.90
C ILE A 169 -7.15 -2.92 14.01
N GLU A 170 -8.23 -2.41 14.60
CA GLU A 170 -9.33 -1.84 13.84
C GLU A 170 -8.87 -0.56 13.14
N MET A 171 -9.19 -0.46 11.86
CA MET A 171 -8.98 0.78 11.11
C MET A 171 -10.06 1.77 11.55
N ASP A 172 -9.66 2.98 11.95
CA ASP A 172 -10.60 4.09 12.10
C ASP A 172 -11.06 4.51 10.70
N GLU A 173 -12.38 4.56 10.47
CA GLU A 173 -13.00 5.11 9.26
C GLU A 173 -12.75 6.61 9.14
#